data_f8ecd3232c0fe9cea21afdaddc169d19
#
_entry.id   f8ecd3232c0fe9cea21afdaddc169d19
#
_cell.length_a   1.000
_cell.length_b   1.000
_cell.length_c   1.000
_cell.angle_alpha   90.00
_cell.angle_beta   90.00
_cell.angle_gamma   90.00
#
_symmetry.space_group_name_H-M   'P 1'
#
loop_
_entity.id
_entity.type
_entity.pdbx_description
1 polymer ?
#
loop_
_entity_poly.entity_id
_entity_poly.type
_entity_poly.pdbx_seq_one_letter_code
_entity_poly.pdbx_strand_id
1 'polypeptide(L)'
;MPAGEGIGDSHELLEFLCDKLPVLDKLCRFKVANTIKCNSCEYSDTKMDSMIEFSIAPRTKKQSVSETIVDAATPFVLGDWTCEKCKNKGCTKQFLVGTFPQLLVFHMTTVNTSVSYTPILVLNGLKYALFAVVCFNGGHWWTYGRDLPPGNDWFTFDDKNVQSHGPQQFPLTENMRLLMYSRLNE
;
A
#
# COMPACT_ATOMS: atom_id res chain seq x y z
N MET A 1 21.88 -5.76 10.20
CA MET A 1 20.86 -6.82 10.31
C MET A 1 21.46 -7.98 11.06
N PRO A 2 20.84 -8.57 12.09
CA PRO A 2 21.27 -9.84 12.60
C PRO A 2 21.13 -10.85 11.47
N ALA A 3 22.18 -11.63 11.22
CA ALA A 3 22.18 -12.76 10.30
C ALA A 3 21.26 -13.85 10.88
N GLY A 4 19.96 -13.73 10.64
CA GLY A 4 18.98 -14.77 10.89
C GLY A 4 18.84 -15.58 9.61
N GLU A 5 18.94 -16.88 9.72
CA GLU A 5 18.70 -17.86 8.67
C GLU A 5 17.20 -17.83 8.27
N GLY A 6 16.74 -16.75 7.62
CA GLY A 6 15.36 -16.58 7.16
C GLY A 6 15.31 -15.80 5.86
N ILE A 7 14.34 -16.14 5.02
CA ILE A 7 14.00 -15.34 3.84
C ILE A 7 13.49 -14.00 4.35
N GLY A 8 14.21 -12.90 4.05
CA GLY A 8 13.84 -11.55 4.46
C GLY A 8 12.46 -11.14 3.91
N ASP A 9 11.78 -10.21 4.58
CA ASP A 9 10.52 -9.62 4.09
C ASP A 9 10.80 -8.24 3.48
N SER A 10 10.27 -8.00 2.28
CA SER A 10 10.41 -6.72 1.57
C SER A 10 9.70 -5.57 2.28
N HIS A 11 8.63 -5.85 3.03
CA HIS A 11 7.95 -4.88 3.87
C HIS A 11 8.84 -4.44 5.05
N GLU A 12 9.44 -5.38 5.77
CA GLU A 12 10.39 -5.08 6.86
C GLU A 12 11.60 -4.30 6.35
N LEU A 13 12.08 -4.62 5.13
CA LEU A 13 13.17 -3.88 4.49
C LEU A 13 12.75 -2.43 4.19
N LEU A 14 11.54 -2.21 3.67
CA LEU A 14 11.02 -0.86 3.41
C LEU A 14 10.91 -0.05 4.70
N GLU A 15 10.36 -0.62 5.77
CA GLU A 15 10.29 0.02 7.09
C GLU A 15 11.68 0.40 7.61
N PHE A 16 12.63 -0.54 7.54
CA PHE A 16 14.02 -0.28 7.93
C PHE A 16 14.65 0.84 7.10
N LEU A 17 14.44 0.85 5.78
CA LEU A 17 14.98 1.90 4.91
C LEU A 17 14.35 3.26 5.21
N CYS A 18 13.06 3.34 5.46
CA CYS A 18 12.39 4.58 5.87
C CYS A 18 12.92 5.09 7.22
N ASP A 19 13.21 4.19 8.17
CA ASP A 19 13.81 4.57 9.47
C ASP A 19 15.24 5.13 9.31
N LYS A 20 16.04 4.61 8.38
CA LYS A 20 17.43 5.02 8.16
C LYS A 20 17.60 6.17 7.17
N LEU A 21 16.66 6.38 6.27
CA LEU A 21 16.73 7.34 5.17
C LEU A 21 15.60 8.38 5.27
N PRO A 22 15.82 9.54 5.95
CA PRO A 22 14.78 10.55 6.16
C PRO A 22 14.14 11.07 4.87
N VAL A 23 14.88 11.07 3.76
CA VAL A 23 14.36 11.48 2.44
C VAL A 23 13.33 10.47 1.95
N LEU A 24 13.63 9.18 2.05
CA LEU A 24 12.69 8.11 1.66
C LEU A 24 11.44 8.14 2.54
N ASP A 25 11.63 8.25 3.84
CA ASP A 25 10.53 8.38 4.80
C ASP A 25 9.59 9.53 4.42
N LYS A 26 10.14 10.72 4.16
CA LYS A 26 9.36 11.90 3.75
C LYS A 26 8.58 11.68 2.45
N LEU A 27 9.13 10.90 1.51
CA LEU A 27 8.46 10.60 0.25
C LEU A 27 7.32 9.60 0.40
N CYS A 28 7.45 8.63 1.31
CA CYS A 28 6.45 7.56 1.54
C CYS A 28 5.44 7.92 2.61
N ARG A 29 5.81 8.73 3.63
CA ARG A 29 4.99 8.98 4.81
C ARG A 29 3.76 9.82 4.52
N PHE A 30 2.61 9.35 5.01
CA PHE A 30 1.33 10.05 4.93
C PHE A 30 0.56 9.93 6.24
N LYS A 31 -0.43 10.82 6.41
CA LYS A 31 -1.29 10.85 7.60
C LYS A 31 -2.67 10.29 7.29
N VAL A 32 -3.21 9.56 8.24
CA VAL A 32 -4.56 9.01 8.20
C VAL A 32 -5.32 9.40 9.46
N ALA A 33 -6.61 9.66 9.29
CA ALA A 33 -7.54 9.90 10.39
C ALA A 33 -8.38 8.65 10.62
N ASN A 34 -8.26 8.05 11.81
CA ASN A 34 -9.12 6.98 12.29
C ASN A 34 -10.19 7.57 13.17
N THR A 35 -11.42 7.68 12.67
CA THR A 35 -12.55 8.24 13.40
C THR A 35 -13.47 7.13 13.87
N ILE A 36 -13.82 7.15 15.16
CA ILE A 36 -14.87 6.32 15.76
C ILE A 36 -15.99 7.25 16.20
N LYS A 37 -17.22 7.00 15.73
CA LYS A 37 -18.43 7.73 16.10
C LYS A 37 -19.43 6.80 16.76
N CYS A 38 -19.91 7.14 17.95
CA CYS A 38 -20.97 6.38 18.63
C CYS A 38 -22.28 6.43 17.84
N ASN A 39 -22.96 5.28 17.72
CA ASN A 39 -24.24 5.23 17.02
C ASN A 39 -25.43 5.66 17.90
N SER A 40 -25.22 5.85 19.22
CA SER A 40 -26.28 6.17 20.20
C SER A 40 -26.19 7.57 20.80
N CYS A 41 -25.04 8.25 20.66
CA CYS A 41 -24.85 9.63 21.12
C CYS A 41 -23.87 10.38 20.21
N GLU A 42 -23.68 11.68 20.44
CA GLU A 42 -22.80 12.52 19.62
C GLU A 42 -21.30 12.34 19.89
N TYR A 43 -20.90 11.34 20.70
CA TYR A 43 -19.49 11.08 20.96
C TYR A 43 -18.76 10.68 19.69
N SER A 44 -17.67 11.36 19.42
CA SER A 44 -16.74 11.04 18.32
C SER A 44 -15.31 11.22 18.81
N ASP A 45 -14.44 10.28 18.46
CA ASP A 45 -13.00 10.34 18.70
C ASP A 45 -12.25 10.14 17.38
N THR A 46 -11.25 10.98 17.14
CA THR A 46 -10.41 10.91 15.93
C THR A 46 -8.95 10.86 16.34
N LYS A 47 -8.28 9.77 15.95
CA LYS A 47 -6.84 9.61 16.11
C LYS A 47 -6.15 9.78 14.77
N MET A 48 -5.08 10.58 14.80
CA MET A 48 -4.20 10.75 13.63
C MET A 48 -3.04 9.78 13.74
N ASP A 49 -2.93 8.90 12.75
CA ASP A 49 -1.82 7.95 12.61
C ASP A 49 -0.94 8.33 11.41
N SER A 50 0.27 7.80 11.39
CA SER A 50 1.22 8.02 10.31
C SER A 50 1.63 6.68 9.71
N MET A 51 1.54 6.55 8.39
CA MET A 51 1.81 5.33 7.65
C MET A 51 2.82 5.59 6.53
N ILE A 52 3.51 4.56 6.06
CA ILE A 52 4.41 4.60 4.90
C ILE A 52 3.90 3.75 3.74
N GLU A 53 2.86 2.95 3.97
CA GLU A 53 2.25 2.07 2.98
C GLU A 53 0.79 1.80 3.29
N PHE A 54 0.07 1.27 2.31
CA PHE A 54 -1.25 0.69 2.48
C PHE A 54 -1.15 -0.83 2.50
N SER A 55 -1.42 -1.44 3.64
CA SER A 55 -1.54 -2.90 3.73
C SER A 55 -2.86 -3.36 3.13
N ILE A 56 -2.80 -4.22 2.11
CA ILE A 56 -3.94 -4.77 1.42
C ILE A 56 -4.10 -6.24 1.79
N ALA A 57 -5.24 -6.57 2.40
CA ALA A 57 -5.72 -7.94 2.56
C ALA A 57 -6.95 -8.14 1.65
N PRO A 58 -6.78 -8.65 0.44
CA PRO A 58 -7.89 -8.80 -0.50
C PRO A 58 -8.96 -9.73 0.05
N ARG A 59 -10.20 -9.28 0.03
CA ARG A 59 -11.35 -10.07 0.50
C ARG A 59 -11.88 -11.01 -0.58
N THR A 60 -11.60 -10.71 -1.85
CA THR A 60 -12.05 -11.49 -3.01
C THR A 60 -10.93 -11.63 -4.04
N LYS A 61 -10.97 -12.71 -4.85
CA LYS A 61 -9.93 -13.01 -5.86
C LYS A 61 -9.86 -12.01 -7.04
N LYS A 62 -10.74 -11.01 -7.14
CA LYS A 62 -10.84 -10.10 -8.30
C LYS A 62 -10.92 -8.62 -7.90
N GLN A 63 -10.35 -8.24 -6.76
CA GLN A 63 -10.38 -6.86 -6.29
C GLN A 63 -9.23 -6.07 -6.92
N SER A 64 -9.47 -4.84 -7.33
CA SER A 64 -8.42 -3.92 -7.78
C SER A 64 -7.80 -3.16 -6.60
N VAL A 65 -6.57 -2.65 -6.79
CA VAL A 65 -5.92 -1.79 -5.79
C VAL A 65 -6.78 -0.57 -5.46
N SER A 66 -7.44 0.03 -6.46
CA SER A 66 -8.34 1.18 -6.24
C SER A 66 -9.57 0.81 -5.40
N GLU A 67 -10.18 -0.33 -5.65
CA GLU A 67 -11.33 -0.81 -4.85
C GLU A 67 -10.94 -1.09 -3.40
N THR A 68 -9.75 -1.64 -3.16
CA THR A 68 -9.29 -1.89 -1.78
C THR A 68 -9.12 -0.61 -0.97
N ILE A 69 -8.69 0.50 -1.59
CA ILE A 69 -8.61 1.81 -0.91
C ILE A 69 -10.00 2.36 -0.62
N VAL A 70 -10.92 2.26 -1.58
CA VAL A 70 -12.32 2.69 -1.40
C VAL A 70 -12.98 1.89 -0.28
N ASP A 71 -12.81 0.58 -0.27
CA ASP A 71 -13.33 -0.29 0.78
C ASP A 71 -12.74 0.06 2.15
N ALA A 72 -11.44 0.33 2.24
CA ALA A 72 -10.80 0.74 3.48
C ALA A 72 -11.34 2.08 4.01
N ALA A 73 -11.65 3.03 3.10
CA ALA A 73 -12.22 4.34 3.44
C ALA A 73 -13.73 4.30 3.73
N THR A 74 -14.41 3.21 3.36
CA THR A 74 -15.86 3.06 3.59
C THR A 74 -16.15 2.86 5.07
N PRO A 75 -17.03 3.68 5.67
CA PRO A 75 -17.39 3.53 7.07
C PRO A 75 -18.02 2.16 7.36
N PHE A 76 -17.64 1.53 8.45
CA PHE A 76 -18.19 0.25 8.87
C PHE A 76 -18.58 0.23 10.36
N VAL A 77 -19.55 -0.62 10.70
CA VAL A 77 -20.09 -0.71 12.05
C VAL A 77 -19.33 -1.75 12.87
N LEU A 78 -18.88 -1.35 14.07
CA LEU A 78 -18.34 -2.23 15.11
C LEU A 78 -19.43 -2.41 16.20
N GLY A 79 -20.14 -3.55 16.18
CA GLY A 79 -21.27 -3.81 17.07
C GLY A 79 -20.86 -3.98 18.53
N ASP A 80 -19.71 -4.56 18.80
CA ASP A 80 -19.23 -4.90 20.17
C ASP A 80 -18.49 -3.75 20.87
N TRP A 81 -18.20 -2.65 20.16
CA TRP A 81 -17.54 -1.51 20.78
C TRP A 81 -18.48 -0.77 21.76
N THR A 82 -18.00 -0.51 22.97
CA THR A 82 -18.77 0.18 24.02
C THR A 82 -18.34 1.65 24.10
N CYS A 83 -19.29 2.55 23.96
CA CYS A 83 -19.05 3.98 24.05
C CYS A 83 -18.60 4.40 25.46
N GLU A 84 -17.52 5.15 25.55
CA GLU A 84 -17.00 5.63 26.84
C GLU A 84 -17.95 6.64 27.49
N LYS A 85 -18.72 7.41 26.70
CA LYS A 85 -19.63 8.45 27.17
C LYS A 85 -20.99 7.90 27.61
N CYS A 86 -21.70 7.18 26.74
CA CYS A 86 -23.08 6.72 27.03
C CYS A 86 -23.18 5.26 27.42
N LYS A 87 -22.10 4.50 27.39
CA LYS A 87 -21.99 3.08 27.71
C LYS A 87 -22.82 2.13 26.79
N ASN A 88 -23.47 2.67 25.78
CA ASN A 88 -24.15 1.86 24.77
C ASN A 88 -23.15 1.19 23.83
N LYS A 89 -23.54 0.04 23.26
CA LYS A 89 -22.78 -0.68 22.25
C LYS A 89 -23.05 -0.14 20.86
N GLY A 90 -22.03 -0.27 20.00
CA GLY A 90 -22.05 0.07 18.59
C GLY A 90 -21.45 1.42 18.26
N CYS A 91 -20.54 1.41 17.31
CA CYS A 91 -19.97 2.61 16.71
C CYS A 91 -19.80 2.43 15.21
N THR A 92 -19.64 3.54 14.51
CA THR A 92 -19.17 3.57 13.12
C THR A 92 -17.72 3.97 13.12
N LYS A 93 -16.85 3.15 12.49
CA LYS A 93 -15.43 3.44 12.29
C LYS A 93 -15.21 3.86 10.85
N GLN A 94 -14.40 4.90 10.65
CA GLN A 94 -14.00 5.39 9.35
C GLN A 94 -12.49 5.66 9.32
N PHE A 95 -11.87 5.27 8.21
CA PHE A 95 -10.47 5.55 7.89
C PHE A 95 -10.42 6.56 6.74
N LEU A 96 -9.74 7.67 6.93
CA LEU A 96 -9.58 8.70 5.91
C LEU A 96 -8.12 9.06 5.73
N VAL A 97 -7.68 9.11 4.47
CA VAL A 97 -6.34 9.57 4.12
C VAL A 97 -6.34 11.10 4.10
N GLY A 98 -5.53 11.72 4.95
CA GLY A 98 -5.42 13.17 5.03
C GLY A 98 -4.61 13.77 3.86
N THR A 99 -3.47 13.17 3.57
CA THR A 99 -2.59 13.58 2.47
C THR A 99 -1.98 12.36 1.81
N PHE A 100 -1.98 12.34 0.47
CA PHE A 100 -1.34 11.27 -0.27
C PHE A 100 0.16 11.57 -0.46
N PRO A 101 1.05 10.58 -0.27
CA PRO A 101 2.49 10.75 -0.37
C PRO A 101 2.98 10.94 -1.81
N GLN A 102 4.25 11.28 -1.99
CA GLN A 102 4.90 11.33 -3.31
C GLN A 102 5.15 9.91 -3.84
N LEU A 103 5.59 9.00 -2.98
CA LEU A 103 5.71 7.57 -3.27
C LEU A 103 4.59 6.82 -2.54
N LEU A 104 3.70 6.21 -3.29
CA LEU A 104 2.57 5.45 -2.79
C LEU A 104 2.91 3.97 -2.86
N VAL A 105 2.95 3.31 -1.72
CA VAL A 105 3.30 1.90 -1.61
C VAL A 105 2.09 1.10 -1.15
N PHE A 106 1.84 -0.03 -1.81
CA PHE A 106 0.85 -1.02 -1.39
C PHE A 106 1.57 -2.31 -1.02
N HIS A 107 1.28 -2.83 0.15
CA HIS A 107 1.79 -4.11 0.64
C HIS A 107 0.68 -5.17 0.61
N MET A 108 0.90 -6.24 -0.14
CA MET A 108 0.01 -7.40 -0.15
C MET A 108 0.32 -8.27 1.07
N THR A 109 -0.62 -8.35 2.01
CA THR A 109 -0.44 -9.12 3.26
C THR A 109 -0.49 -10.63 3.05
N THR A 110 -0.98 -11.08 1.90
CA THR A 110 -1.05 -12.50 1.52
C THR A 110 -0.34 -12.73 0.20
N VAL A 111 0.28 -13.90 0.03
CA VAL A 111 0.88 -14.35 -1.23
C VAL A 111 -0.18 -14.92 -2.18
N ASN A 112 0.11 -14.95 -3.47
CA ASN A 112 -0.75 -15.49 -4.53
C ASN A 112 -2.15 -14.84 -4.57
N THR A 113 -2.19 -13.54 -4.41
CA THR A 113 -3.45 -12.78 -4.49
C THR A 113 -3.65 -12.24 -5.90
N SER A 114 -4.82 -12.50 -6.49
CA SER A 114 -5.21 -11.83 -7.73
C SER A 114 -5.83 -10.46 -7.44
N VAL A 115 -4.96 -9.50 -7.06
CA VAL A 115 -5.32 -8.08 -7.03
C VAL A 115 -4.95 -7.50 -8.37
N SER A 116 -5.91 -6.89 -9.07
CA SER A 116 -5.62 -6.19 -10.31
C SER A 116 -5.05 -4.80 -10.03
N TYR A 117 -4.07 -4.41 -10.85
CA TYR A 117 -3.43 -3.11 -10.76
C TYR A 117 -3.17 -2.56 -12.17
N THR A 118 -2.94 -1.27 -12.29
CA THR A 118 -2.80 -0.55 -13.56
C THR A 118 -1.50 0.24 -13.60
N PRO A 119 -0.96 0.53 -14.80
CA PRO A 119 0.23 1.39 -14.94
C PRO A 119 0.04 2.79 -14.37
N ILE A 120 -1.19 3.30 -14.44
CA ILE A 120 -1.58 4.60 -13.88
C ILE A 120 -2.72 4.39 -12.90
N LEU A 121 -2.55 4.91 -11.70
CA LEU A 121 -3.55 4.92 -10.64
C LEU A 121 -4.00 6.36 -10.40
N VAL A 122 -5.30 6.58 -10.29
CA VAL A 122 -5.88 7.90 -9.95
C VAL A 122 -6.56 7.80 -8.60
N LEU A 123 -6.12 8.61 -7.64
CA LEU A 123 -6.66 8.67 -6.29
C LEU A 123 -6.91 10.12 -5.90
N ASN A 124 -8.14 10.46 -5.59
CA ASN A 124 -8.54 11.81 -5.20
C ASN A 124 -8.02 12.91 -6.15
N GLY A 125 -8.08 12.64 -7.47
CA GLY A 125 -7.61 13.56 -8.52
C GLY A 125 -6.09 13.54 -8.76
N LEU A 126 -5.30 12.89 -7.90
CA LEU A 126 -3.86 12.75 -8.08
C LEU A 126 -3.55 11.54 -8.96
N LYS A 127 -2.63 11.70 -9.90
CA LYS A 127 -2.17 10.63 -10.79
C LYS A 127 -0.85 10.05 -10.30
N TYR A 128 -0.76 8.73 -10.32
CA TYR A 128 0.42 7.97 -9.92
C TYR A 128 0.82 6.99 -11.02
N ALA A 129 2.10 6.92 -11.34
CA ALA A 129 2.63 5.93 -12.27
C ALA A 129 3.30 4.78 -11.49
N LEU A 130 2.96 3.54 -11.83
CA LEU A 130 3.64 2.36 -11.31
C LEU A 130 5.09 2.36 -11.83
N PHE A 131 6.06 2.20 -10.93
CA PHE A 131 7.47 2.12 -11.29
C PHE A 131 8.18 0.89 -10.76
N ALA A 132 7.61 0.18 -9.75
CA ALA A 132 8.16 -1.08 -9.28
C ALA A 132 7.08 -2.04 -8.77
N VAL A 133 7.32 -3.32 -9.01
CA VAL A 133 6.55 -4.46 -8.50
C VAL A 133 7.53 -5.44 -7.85
N VAL A 134 7.55 -5.50 -6.53
CA VAL A 134 8.36 -6.47 -5.79
C VAL A 134 7.56 -7.75 -5.65
N CYS A 135 8.16 -8.86 -6.01
CA CYS A 135 7.53 -10.17 -6.13
C CYS A 135 8.16 -11.20 -5.20
N PHE A 136 7.33 -12.14 -4.73
CA PHE A 136 7.75 -13.29 -3.92
C PHE A 136 6.87 -14.50 -4.20
N ASN A 137 7.47 -15.66 -4.45
CA ASN A 137 6.75 -16.91 -4.72
C ASN A 137 6.76 -17.93 -3.56
N GLY A 138 7.20 -17.51 -2.38
CA GLY A 138 7.36 -18.38 -1.22
C GLY A 138 8.80 -18.86 -0.96
N GLY A 139 9.70 -18.74 -1.95
CA GLY A 139 11.10 -19.17 -1.84
C GLY A 139 12.10 -18.21 -2.45
N HIS A 140 11.65 -17.32 -3.31
CA HIS A 140 12.51 -16.43 -4.08
C HIS A 140 11.89 -15.05 -4.28
N TRP A 141 12.73 -14.00 -4.24
CA TRP A 141 12.38 -12.61 -4.47
C TRP A 141 12.92 -12.13 -5.82
N TRP A 142 12.12 -11.33 -6.54
CA TRP A 142 12.56 -10.57 -7.71
C TRP A 142 11.76 -9.28 -7.82
N THR A 143 12.21 -8.35 -8.65
CA THR A 143 11.53 -7.06 -8.83
C THR A 143 11.41 -6.73 -10.30
N TYR A 144 10.24 -6.26 -10.71
CA TYR A 144 10.07 -5.50 -11.94
C TYR A 144 10.23 -4.03 -11.60
N GLY A 145 11.16 -3.36 -12.28
CA GLY A 145 11.39 -1.93 -12.15
C GLY A 145 11.24 -1.23 -13.49
N ARG A 146 10.86 0.02 -13.46
CA ARG A 146 10.69 0.83 -14.66
C ARG A 146 11.60 2.04 -14.60
N ASP A 147 12.23 2.36 -15.74
CA ASP A 147 12.89 3.66 -15.90
C ASP A 147 11.89 4.80 -15.72
N LEU A 148 12.30 5.80 -14.96
CA LEU A 148 11.52 7.05 -14.88
C LEU A 148 11.86 7.94 -16.08
N PRO A 149 10.94 8.84 -16.49
CA PRO A 149 11.15 9.69 -17.67
C PRO A 149 12.55 10.37 -17.69
N PRO A 150 13.22 10.41 -18.85
CA PRO A 150 12.69 10.14 -20.21
C PRO A 150 12.64 8.68 -20.62
N GLY A 151 13.21 7.75 -19.86
CA GLY A 151 13.06 6.30 -20.09
C GLY A 151 11.64 5.82 -19.78
N ASN A 152 11.31 4.63 -20.25
CA ASN A 152 10.00 4.03 -20.05
C ASN A 152 10.05 2.50 -20.03
N ASP A 153 11.26 1.94 -20.14
CA ASP A 153 11.45 0.51 -20.25
C ASP A 153 11.26 -0.19 -18.91
N TRP A 154 10.65 -1.36 -18.96
CA TRP A 154 10.58 -2.26 -17.84
C TRP A 154 11.76 -3.20 -17.82
N PHE A 155 12.25 -3.48 -16.62
CA PHE A 155 13.35 -4.41 -16.35
C PHE A 155 12.91 -5.42 -15.30
N THR A 156 13.40 -6.65 -15.41
CA THR A 156 13.39 -7.62 -14.31
C THR A 156 14.76 -7.60 -13.64
N PHE A 157 14.74 -7.49 -12.31
CA PHE A 157 15.91 -7.66 -11.44
C PHE A 157 15.73 -8.95 -10.66
N ASP A 158 16.54 -9.95 -10.98
CA ASP A 158 16.48 -11.29 -10.41
C ASP A 158 17.91 -11.76 -10.10
N ASP A 159 18.33 -11.55 -8.85
CA ASP A 159 19.71 -11.74 -8.39
C ASP A 159 20.73 -10.98 -9.27
N LYS A 160 21.54 -11.74 -10.02
CA LYS A 160 22.55 -11.20 -10.96
C LYS A 160 21.98 -10.95 -12.36
N ASN A 161 20.77 -11.39 -12.61
CA ASN A 161 20.16 -11.28 -13.93
C ASN A 161 19.32 -10.00 -14.02
N VAL A 162 19.66 -9.16 -14.97
CA VAL A 162 18.85 -7.98 -15.31
C VAL A 162 18.43 -8.12 -16.77
N GLN A 163 17.11 -8.11 -17.00
CA GLN A 163 16.55 -8.28 -18.34
C GLN A 163 15.64 -7.09 -18.67
N SER A 164 15.89 -6.45 -19.82
CA SER A 164 15.01 -5.40 -20.36
C SER A 164 13.84 -6.02 -21.14
N HIS A 165 12.65 -5.43 -20.97
CA HIS A 165 11.40 -5.86 -21.60
C HIS A 165 10.80 -4.80 -22.54
N GLY A 166 11.39 -3.60 -22.59
CA GLY A 166 10.84 -2.47 -23.32
C GLY A 166 9.61 -1.83 -22.66
N PRO A 167 9.07 -0.74 -23.25
CA PRO A 167 8.07 0.11 -22.59
C PRO A 167 6.65 -0.48 -22.55
N GLN A 168 6.35 -1.46 -23.39
CA GLN A 168 4.99 -1.99 -23.54
C GLN A 168 4.73 -3.24 -22.71
N GLN A 169 5.75 -3.84 -22.11
CA GLN A 169 5.64 -5.09 -21.37
C GLN A 169 5.38 -4.82 -19.89
N PHE A 170 4.20 -4.31 -19.58
CA PHE A 170 3.72 -4.10 -18.22
C PHE A 170 3.65 -5.43 -17.45
N PRO A 171 4.32 -5.56 -16.29
CA PRO A 171 4.33 -6.83 -15.56
C PRO A 171 2.96 -7.08 -14.90
N LEU A 172 2.31 -8.18 -15.27
CA LEU A 172 1.13 -8.70 -14.59
C LEU A 172 1.53 -9.99 -13.87
N THR A 173 1.44 -10.01 -12.55
CA THR A 173 1.82 -11.16 -11.73
C THR A 173 0.94 -11.30 -10.50
N GLU A 174 0.70 -12.55 -10.07
CA GLU A 174 0.01 -12.86 -8.80
C GLU A 174 0.99 -12.92 -7.62
N ASN A 175 2.30 -12.89 -7.88
CA ASN A 175 3.35 -13.00 -6.87
C ASN A 175 3.74 -11.65 -6.25
N MET A 176 3.00 -10.58 -6.53
CA MET A 176 3.30 -9.25 -6.00
C MET A 176 3.22 -9.20 -4.48
N ARG A 177 4.22 -8.56 -3.87
CA ARG A 177 4.25 -8.23 -2.44
C ARG A 177 4.18 -6.74 -2.20
N LEU A 178 4.94 -5.95 -2.99
CA LEU A 178 4.83 -4.50 -2.97
C LEU A 178 4.53 -3.99 -4.37
N LEU A 179 3.62 -3.03 -4.46
CA LEU A 179 3.40 -2.18 -5.63
C LEU A 179 3.83 -0.77 -5.25
N MET A 180 4.71 -0.18 -6.06
CA MET A 180 5.27 1.14 -5.78
C MET A 180 4.93 2.11 -6.91
N TYR A 181 4.22 3.17 -6.55
CA TYR A 181 3.78 4.22 -7.47
C TYR A 181 4.43 5.55 -7.14
N SER A 182 4.84 6.30 -8.15
CA SER A 182 5.31 7.68 -8.01
C SER A 182 4.25 8.65 -8.51
N ARG A 183 3.98 9.71 -7.74
CA ARG A 183 3.05 10.76 -8.14
C ARG A 183 3.61 11.51 -9.34
N LEU A 184 2.77 11.66 -10.36
CA LEU A 184 3.07 12.48 -11.53
C LEU A 184 2.85 13.95 -11.17
N ASN A 185 3.84 14.78 -11.46
CA ASN A 185 3.67 16.23 -11.43
C ASN A 185 2.89 16.63 -12.68
N GLU A 186 1.82 17.37 -12.51
CA GLU A 186 1.07 17.98 -13.61
C GLU A 186 1.84 19.16 -14.18
#